data_f77d1e4c4df4310dc1f5d8964545f545
#
_entry.id   f77d1e4c4df4310dc1f5d8964545f545
#
_cell.length_a   1.000
_cell.length_b   1.000
_cell.length_c   1.000
_cell.angle_alpha   90.00
_cell.angle_beta   90.00
_cell.angle_gamma   90.00
#
_symmetry.space_group_name_H-M   'P 1'
#
loop_
_entity.id
_entity.type
_entity.pdbx_description
1 polymer ?
#
loop_
_entity_poly.entity_id
_entity_poly.type
_entity_poly.pdbx_seq_one_letter_code
_entity_poly.pdbx_strand_id
1 'polypeptide(L)'
;MLRPRYASCPQPPLGAGHLSVEYEPRPTAVREARALVRRQLESWGLADQDDPADLTDTAELLVSELATNALLHSAGSRIRLTLTAAHGVLRCEVSDGGHRVPRVRAAGSTTSGRGMFLVDALALRWGRDRDGAGETVWFELATCASDGCGGDRV
;
A
#
# COMPACT_ATOMS: atom_id res chain seq x y z
N MET A 1 17.20 -8.58 -32.62
CA MET A 1 15.89 -8.54 -32.39
C MET A 1 15.58 -7.89 -31.11
N LEU A 2 14.79 -6.89 -31.12
CA LEU A 2 14.45 -6.17 -29.95
C LEU A 2 13.34 -6.84 -29.23
N ARG A 3 13.46 -6.96 -27.93
CA ARG A 3 12.41 -7.52 -27.20
C ARG A 3 11.58 -6.47 -26.66
N PRO A 4 10.31 -6.63 -26.52
CA PRO A 4 9.46 -5.62 -25.94
C PRO A 4 9.90 -5.35 -24.52
N ARG A 5 10.04 -4.12 -24.21
CA ARG A 5 10.47 -3.77 -22.90
C ARG A 5 9.49 -4.13 -21.85
N TYR A 6 8.22 -4.15 -22.18
CA TYR A 6 7.26 -4.52 -21.18
C TYR A 6 7.40 -5.98 -20.79
N ALA A 7 8.10 -6.73 -21.56
CA ALA A 7 8.28 -8.12 -21.18
C ALA A 7 9.16 -8.26 -19.97
N SER A 8 9.86 -7.23 -19.62
CA SER A 8 10.68 -7.32 -18.45
C SER A 8 9.97 -6.90 -17.20
N CYS A 9 8.74 -6.45 -17.26
CA CYS A 9 8.05 -6.07 -16.07
C CYS A 9 7.65 -7.29 -15.27
N PRO A 10 7.99 -7.34 -14.02
CA PRO A 10 7.58 -8.47 -13.21
C PRO A 10 6.10 -8.49 -13.04
N GLN A 11 5.53 -9.66 -13.06
CA GLN A 11 4.11 -9.81 -12.83
C GLN A 11 3.86 -10.96 -11.92
N PRO A 12 2.92 -10.85 -11.03
CA PRO A 12 2.66 -11.95 -10.14
C PRO A 12 2.02 -13.10 -10.90
N PRO A 13 2.17 -14.27 -10.43
CA PRO A 13 1.53 -15.41 -11.07
C PRO A 13 0.03 -15.26 -11.03
N LEU A 14 -0.64 -15.87 -11.97
CA LEU A 14 -2.05 -15.78 -12.05
C LEU A 14 -2.69 -16.26 -10.79
N GLY A 15 -3.58 -15.51 -10.25
CA GLY A 15 -4.28 -15.87 -9.05
C GLY A 15 -3.53 -15.62 -7.77
N ALA A 16 -2.32 -15.12 -7.87
CA ALA A 16 -1.54 -14.87 -6.68
C ALA A 16 -1.44 -13.41 -6.32
N GLY A 17 -2.17 -12.55 -6.91
CA GLY A 17 -2.02 -11.14 -6.69
C GLY A 17 -2.93 -10.55 -5.62
N HIS A 18 -3.25 -11.31 -4.59
CA HIS A 18 -4.15 -10.80 -3.56
C HIS A 18 -3.78 -11.40 -2.21
N LEU A 19 -3.71 -10.57 -1.19
CA LEU A 19 -3.44 -11.01 0.14
C LEU A 19 -4.11 -10.08 1.12
N SER A 20 -4.72 -10.61 2.16
CA SER A 20 -5.32 -9.79 3.18
C SER A 20 -4.98 -10.36 4.55
N VAL A 21 -4.53 -9.51 5.47
CA VAL A 21 -4.11 -9.94 6.79
C VAL A 21 -4.63 -8.94 7.81
N GLU A 22 -5.04 -9.43 8.97
CA GLU A 22 -5.49 -8.56 10.03
C GLU A 22 -4.49 -8.53 11.15
N TYR A 23 -4.37 -7.38 11.79
CA TYR A 23 -3.46 -7.19 12.89
C TYR A 23 -4.18 -6.61 14.09
N GLU A 24 -3.70 -6.96 15.26
CA GLU A 24 -4.15 -6.29 16.45
C GLU A 24 -3.66 -4.85 16.42
N PRO A 25 -4.42 -3.92 16.96
CA PRO A 25 -4.02 -2.52 16.89
C PRO A 25 -2.93 -2.18 17.90
N ARG A 26 -1.75 -2.59 17.63
CA ARG A 26 -0.62 -2.31 18.49
C ARG A 26 0.48 -1.71 17.68
N PRO A 27 1.40 -1.00 18.29
CA PRO A 27 2.48 -0.37 17.52
C PRO A 27 3.30 -1.36 16.69
N THR A 28 3.43 -2.58 17.17
CA THR A 28 4.19 -3.57 16.41
C THR A 28 3.51 -3.90 15.09
N ALA A 29 2.24 -3.58 14.94
CA ALA A 29 1.56 -3.85 13.68
C ALA A 29 2.21 -3.12 12.52
N VAL A 30 2.77 -1.95 12.77
CA VAL A 30 3.43 -1.20 11.69
C VAL A 30 4.62 -1.99 11.17
N ARG A 31 5.44 -2.50 12.09
CA ARG A 31 6.61 -3.25 11.68
C ARG A 31 6.21 -4.56 11.01
N GLU A 32 5.18 -5.19 11.53
CA GLU A 32 4.72 -6.44 10.95
C GLU A 32 4.16 -6.22 9.55
N ALA A 33 3.46 -5.12 9.35
CA ALA A 33 2.92 -4.81 8.03
C ALA A 33 4.03 -4.56 7.03
N ARG A 34 5.07 -3.85 7.46
CA ARG A 34 6.20 -3.60 6.57
C ARG A 34 6.88 -4.90 6.18
N ALA A 35 7.09 -5.77 7.13
CA ALA A 35 7.73 -7.05 6.84
C ALA A 35 6.88 -7.90 5.91
N LEU A 36 5.58 -7.85 6.08
CA LEU A 36 4.69 -8.59 5.22
C LEU A 36 4.77 -8.08 3.78
N VAL A 37 4.77 -6.77 3.62
CA VAL A 37 4.85 -6.19 2.29
C VAL A 37 6.13 -6.64 1.61
N ARG A 38 7.23 -6.58 2.31
CA ARG A 38 8.50 -6.99 1.70
C ARG A 38 8.47 -8.44 1.27
N ARG A 39 8.02 -9.31 2.14
CA ARG A 39 7.99 -10.72 1.82
C ARG A 39 7.03 -11.01 0.68
N GLN A 40 5.90 -10.34 0.66
CA GLN A 40 4.93 -10.59 -0.38
C GLN A 40 5.40 -10.09 -1.74
N LEU A 41 6.05 -8.95 -1.77
CA LEU A 41 6.57 -8.47 -3.05
C LEU A 41 7.68 -9.37 -3.55
N GLU A 42 8.49 -9.89 -2.66
CA GLU A 42 9.50 -10.85 -3.08
C GLU A 42 8.84 -12.10 -3.62
N SER A 43 7.84 -12.58 -2.94
CA SER A 43 7.15 -13.78 -3.36
C SER A 43 6.49 -13.61 -4.71
N TRP A 44 5.98 -12.44 -4.99
CA TRP A 44 5.35 -12.18 -6.28
C TRP A 44 6.35 -11.79 -7.37
N GLY A 45 7.63 -11.73 -7.03
CA GLY A 45 8.64 -11.37 -8.02
C GLY A 45 8.67 -9.90 -8.35
N LEU A 46 8.15 -9.08 -7.47
CA LEU A 46 8.08 -7.65 -7.73
C LEU A 46 9.20 -6.86 -7.09
N ALA A 47 9.98 -7.48 -6.22
CA ALA A 47 11.07 -6.78 -5.58
C ALA A 47 12.28 -6.80 -6.49
N ASP A 48 12.75 -5.63 -6.90
CA ASP A 48 13.88 -5.54 -7.79
C ASP A 48 15.07 -5.06 -7.01
N GLN A 49 15.99 -5.92 -6.71
CA GLN A 49 17.07 -5.56 -5.89
C GLN A 49 18.11 -4.74 -6.58
N ASP A 50 18.06 -4.64 -7.87
CA ASP A 50 19.00 -3.83 -8.60
C ASP A 50 18.58 -2.37 -8.70
N ASP A 51 17.40 -2.05 -8.26
CA ASP A 51 16.91 -0.69 -8.36
C ASP A 51 16.88 -0.07 -6.97
N PRO A 52 17.71 0.89 -6.69
CA PRO A 52 17.75 1.49 -5.39
C PRO A 52 16.45 2.18 -4.99
N ALA A 53 15.68 2.61 -5.93
CA ALA A 53 14.44 3.24 -5.59
C ALA A 53 13.33 2.27 -5.84
N ASP A 54 13.53 1.07 -5.46
CA ASP A 54 12.65 0.07 -5.88
C ASP A 54 11.30 0.16 -5.22
N LEU A 55 10.40 -0.57 -5.76
CA LEU A 55 9.03 -0.61 -5.35
C LEU A 55 8.90 -1.01 -3.89
N THR A 56 9.73 -1.91 -3.44
CA THR A 56 9.62 -2.43 -2.09
C THR A 56 9.83 -1.34 -1.05
N ASP A 57 10.86 -0.54 -1.23
CA ASP A 57 11.14 0.50 -0.26
C ASP A 57 10.02 1.53 -0.21
N THR A 58 9.51 1.90 -1.36
CA THR A 58 8.42 2.86 -1.38
C THR A 58 7.17 2.26 -0.77
N ALA A 59 6.86 1.03 -1.10
CA ALA A 59 5.69 0.38 -0.56
C ALA A 59 5.78 0.26 0.96
N GLU A 60 6.95 -0.09 1.48
CA GLU A 60 7.12 -0.20 2.91
C GLU A 60 6.91 1.14 3.60
N LEU A 61 7.46 2.18 3.01
CA LEU A 61 7.31 3.49 3.59
C LEU A 61 5.85 3.90 3.63
N LEU A 62 5.15 3.74 2.54
CA LEU A 62 3.76 4.18 2.49
C LEU A 62 2.84 3.30 3.35
N VAL A 63 3.09 2.00 3.41
CA VAL A 63 2.32 1.14 4.28
C VAL A 63 2.54 1.55 5.74
N SER A 64 3.75 1.95 6.09
CA SER A 64 4.02 2.43 7.43
C SER A 64 3.17 3.64 7.77
N GLU A 65 3.04 4.54 6.81
CA GLU A 65 2.24 5.73 7.03
C GLU A 65 0.77 5.38 7.19
N LEU A 66 0.27 4.49 6.36
CA LEU A 66 -1.12 4.10 6.45
C LEU A 66 -1.40 3.32 7.73
N ALA A 67 -0.51 2.44 8.11
CA ALA A 67 -0.71 1.66 9.32
C ALA A 67 -0.64 2.54 10.57
N THR A 68 0.27 3.48 10.58
CA THR A 68 0.37 4.42 11.68
C THR A 68 -0.90 5.25 11.78
N ASN A 69 -1.38 5.70 10.65
CA ASN A 69 -2.60 6.48 10.62
C ASN A 69 -3.77 5.65 11.16
N ALA A 70 -3.86 4.41 10.76
CA ALA A 70 -4.92 3.55 11.22
C ALA A 70 -4.84 3.31 12.73
N LEU A 71 -3.63 3.14 13.26
CA LEU A 71 -3.48 2.98 14.67
C LEU A 71 -3.96 4.18 15.45
N LEU A 72 -3.65 5.35 14.94
CA LEU A 72 -4.04 6.57 15.62
C LEU A 72 -5.54 6.75 15.62
N HIS A 73 -6.23 6.19 14.65
CA HIS A 73 -7.65 6.44 14.52
C HIS A 73 -8.52 5.20 14.67
N SER A 74 -7.94 4.08 15.04
CA SER A 74 -8.70 2.84 15.02
C SER A 74 -9.60 2.65 16.21
N ALA A 75 -9.38 3.36 17.26
CA ALA A 75 -10.18 3.18 18.46
C ALA A 75 -10.15 1.75 18.96
N GLY A 76 -9.07 1.07 18.76
CA GLY A 76 -8.94 -0.29 19.25
C GLY A 76 -9.44 -1.35 18.31
N SER A 77 -9.86 -0.98 17.14
CA SER A 77 -10.31 -1.97 16.17
C SER A 77 -9.13 -2.62 15.49
N ARG A 78 -9.33 -3.81 15.01
CA ARG A 78 -8.28 -4.49 14.26
C ARG A 78 -8.02 -3.75 12.98
N ILE A 79 -6.81 -3.90 12.48
CA ILE A 79 -6.38 -3.25 11.27
C ILE A 79 -6.21 -4.30 10.21
N ARG A 80 -6.75 -4.08 9.04
CA ARG A 80 -6.63 -5.04 7.94
C ARG A 80 -5.78 -4.43 6.84
N LEU A 81 -4.76 -5.17 6.42
CA LEU A 81 -3.92 -4.78 5.31
C LEU A 81 -4.26 -5.67 4.14
N THR A 82 -4.55 -5.08 3.00
CA THR A 82 -4.83 -5.84 1.79
C THR A 82 -3.87 -5.39 0.69
N LEU A 83 -3.24 -6.36 0.07
CA LEU A 83 -2.34 -6.10 -1.06
C LEU A 83 -2.91 -6.76 -2.29
N THR A 84 -2.91 -6.04 -3.39
CA THR A 84 -3.37 -6.59 -4.66
C THR A 84 -2.41 -6.14 -5.74
N ALA A 85 -2.01 -7.05 -6.60
CA ALA A 85 -1.13 -6.70 -7.70
C ALA A 85 -1.73 -7.21 -8.99
N ALA A 86 -1.93 -6.33 -9.93
CA ALA A 86 -2.50 -6.69 -11.22
C ALA A 86 -2.28 -5.58 -12.22
N HIS A 87 -2.07 -5.96 -13.45
CA HIS A 87 -1.98 -5.00 -14.55
C HIS A 87 -0.95 -3.92 -14.32
N GLY A 88 0.18 -4.28 -13.75
CA GLY A 88 1.26 -3.32 -13.56
C GLY A 88 1.06 -2.38 -12.39
N VAL A 89 0.12 -2.67 -11.50
CA VAL A 89 -0.15 -1.80 -10.36
C VAL A 89 -0.19 -2.62 -9.07
N LEU A 90 0.47 -2.11 -8.06
CA LEU A 90 0.37 -2.65 -6.72
C LEU A 90 -0.57 -1.75 -5.93
N ARG A 91 -1.60 -2.31 -5.35
CA ARG A 91 -2.53 -1.54 -4.53
C ARG A 91 -2.45 -2.04 -3.10
N CYS A 92 -2.32 -1.12 -2.18
CA CYS A 92 -2.30 -1.43 -0.76
C CYS A 92 -3.45 -0.71 -0.10
N GLU A 93 -4.19 -1.41 0.73
CA GLU A 93 -5.29 -0.82 1.47
C GLU A 93 -5.12 -1.13 2.94
N VAL A 94 -5.36 -0.16 3.79
CA VAL A 94 -5.37 -0.37 5.22
C VAL A 94 -6.72 0.09 5.74
N SER A 95 -7.46 -0.82 6.35
CA SER A 95 -8.78 -0.52 6.88
C SER A 95 -8.76 -0.68 8.38
N ASP A 96 -9.50 0.18 9.10
CA ASP A 96 -9.50 0.06 10.50
C ASP A 96 -10.73 -0.66 10.81
N GLY A 97 -11.07 -1.51 10.90
CA GLY A 97 -12.03 -2.35 11.33
C GLY A 97 -13.34 -1.99 11.70
N GLY A 98 -13.71 -1.01 11.50
CA GLY A 98 -14.95 -0.77 11.74
C GLY A 98 -15.45 -0.56 12.97
N HIS A 99 -15.45 0.31 13.53
CA HIS A 99 -15.94 0.55 14.62
C HIS A 99 -17.10 1.14 14.59
N ARG A 100 -17.95 0.97 15.15
CA ARG A 100 -19.11 1.43 15.17
C ARG A 100 -19.33 2.63 15.88
N VAL A 101 -18.65 3.04 16.74
CA VAL A 101 -18.89 4.25 17.48
C VAL A 101 -18.37 5.41 16.71
N PRO A 102 -19.16 6.34 16.38
CA PRO A 102 -18.67 7.47 15.62
C PRO A 102 -17.71 8.22 16.47
N ARG A 103 -16.54 8.48 16.01
CA ARG A 103 -15.61 9.23 16.72
C ARG A 103 -15.61 10.59 16.25
N VAL A 104 -15.69 11.51 17.10
CA VAL A 104 -15.57 12.91 16.74
C VAL A 104 -14.13 13.15 16.52
N ARG A 105 -13.72 13.43 15.31
CA ARG A 105 -12.42 13.69 15.07
C ARG A 105 -12.17 15.08 15.29
N ALA A 106 -11.22 15.45 15.98
CA ALA A 106 -10.88 16.85 16.21
C ALA A 106 -10.58 17.43 14.89
N ALA A 107 -11.15 18.53 14.67
CA ALA A 107 -10.89 19.21 13.45
C ALA A 107 -9.44 19.48 13.41
N GLY A 108 -8.84 19.31 12.38
CA GLY A 108 -7.47 19.59 12.29
C GLY A 108 -6.57 18.57 12.86
N SER A 109 -6.95 17.35 12.81
CA SER A 109 -6.10 16.35 13.23
C SER A 109 -4.98 16.33 12.27
N THR A 110 -4.05 17.17 12.40
CA THR A 110 -3.04 17.39 11.42
C THR A 110 -2.06 16.28 11.32
N THR A 111 -2.00 15.43 12.30
CA THR A 111 -1.10 14.35 12.24
C THR A 111 -1.41 13.47 11.09
N SER A 112 -2.65 13.24 10.82
CA SER A 112 -2.97 12.42 9.72
C SER A 112 -2.63 13.10 8.43
N GLY A 113 -2.61 14.38 8.42
CA GLY A 113 -2.26 15.09 7.21
C GLY A 113 -0.84 14.89 6.80
N ARG A 114 0.06 14.71 7.78
CA ARG A 114 1.40 14.54 7.44
C ARG A 114 1.63 13.23 6.77
N GLY A 115 1.02 12.15 7.23
CA GLY A 115 1.15 10.88 6.59
C GLY A 115 0.62 10.90 5.18
N MET A 116 -0.49 11.56 4.99
CA MET A 116 -1.06 11.62 3.65
C MET A 116 -0.19 12.45 2.72
N PHE A 117 0.60 13.35 3.26
CA PHE A 117 1.48 14.14 2.45
C PHE A 117 2.50 13.24 1.73
N LEU A 118 3.08 12.28 2.42
CA LEU A 118 4.01 11.37 1.79
C LEU A 118 3.30 10.47 0.78
N VAL A 119 2.14 10.00 1.12
CA VAL A 119 1.38 9.17 0.19
C VAL A 119 1.06 9.96 -1.05
N ASP A 120 0.63 11.20 -0.86
CA ASP A 120 0.31 12.04 -2.00
C ASP A 120 1.51 12.29 -2.88
N ALA A 121 2.67 12.43 -2.28
CA ALA A 121 3.88 12.73 -3.04
C ALA A 121 4.42 11.54 -3.80
N LEU A 122 4.27 10.34 -3.27
CA LEU A 122 4.94 9.19 -3.83
C LEU A 122 4.03 8.18 -4.52
N ALA A 123 2.76 8.21 -4.24
CA ALA A 123 1.87 7.22 -4.84
C ALA A 123 1.44 7.62 -6.23
N LEU A 124 1.17 6.64 -7.05
CA LEU A 124 0.59 6.88 -8.34
C LEU A 124 -0.81 7.44 -8.17
N ARG A 125 -1.57 6.88 -7.25
CA ARG A 125 -2.88 7.35 -6.88
C ARG A 125 -3.15 6.93 -5.46
N TRP A 126 -4.02 7.62 -4.77
CA TRP A 126 -4.40 7.22 -3.44
C TRP A 126 -5.78 7.76 -3.12
N GLY A 127 -6.40 7.22 -2.11
CA GLY A 127 -7.72 7.67 -1.72
C GLY A 127 -8.06 7.24 -0.31
N ARG A 128 -9.19 7.73 0.13
CA ARG A 128 -9.67 7.45 1.45
C ARG A 128 -11.17 7.25 1.37
N ASP A 129 -11.64 6.10 1.81
CA ASP A 129 -13.06 5.80 1.79
C ASP A 129 -13.53 5.58 3.19
N ARG A 130 -14.67 6.15 3.54
CA ARG A 130 -15.21 5.98 4.85
C ARG A 130 -16.62 5.48 4.70
N ASP A 131 -16.96 4.41 5.36
CA ASP A 131 -18.30 3.91 5.33
C ASP A 131 -18.71 3.54 6.73
N GLY A 132 -19.85 2.95 6.91
CA GLY A 132 -20.34 2.61 8.21
C GLY A 132 -19.48 1.62 8.94
N ALA A 133 -18.66 0.90 8.24
CA ALA A 133 -17.81 -0.07 8.84
C ALA A 133 -16.45 0.49 9.22
N GLY A 134 -16.13 1.68 8.86
CA GLY A 134 -14.85 2.27 9.21
C GLY A 134 -14.22 2.99 8.06
N GLU A 135 -12.93 3.16 8.13
CA GLU A 135 -12.23 3.92 7.12
C GLU A 135 -11.18 3.06 6.43
N THR A 136 -11.07 3.17 5.14
CA THR A 136 -10.05 2.50 4.36
C THR A 136 -9.23 3.57 3.65
N VAL A 137 -7.93 3.50 3.79
CA VAL A 137 -7.04 4.38 3.06
C VAL A 137 -6.22 3.48 2.15
N TRP A 138 -6.03 3.89 0.93
CA TRP A 138 -5.33 3.04 -0.04
C TRP A 138 -4.40 3.86 -0.92
N PHE A 139 -3.40 3.20 -1.47
CA PHE A 139 -2.56 3.81 -2.48
C PHE A 139 -2.21 2.79 -3.55
N GLU A 140 -1.78 3.29 -4.68
CA GLU A 140 -1.33 2.46 -5.80
C GLU A 140 0.03 2.90 -6.25
N LEU A 141 0.87 1.94 -6.60
CA LEU A 141 2.19 2.19 -7.15
C LEU A 141 2.36 1.39 -8.43
N ALA A 142 3.12 1.94 -9.37
CA ALA A 142 3.43 1.20 -10.57
C ALA A 142 4.43 0.11 -10.23
N THR A 143 4.26 -1.07 -10.79
CA THR A 143 5.16 -2.17 -10.46
C THR A 143 6.37 -2.20 -11.36
N CYS A 144 6.44 -1.35 -12.37
CA CYS A 144 7.58 -1.28 -13.25
C CYS A 144 8.02 0.15 -13.36
N ALA A 145 9.27 0.34 -13.65
CA ALA A 145 9.75 1.69 -13.87
C ALA A 145 9.07 2.25 -15.08
N SER A 146 8.89 3.53 -15.10
CA SER A 146 8.15 4.14 -16.13
C SER A 146 8.78 3.89 -17.48
N ASP A 147 10.05 3.95 -17.58
CA ASP A 147 10.66 3.72 -18.84
C ASP A 147 10.56 2.27 -19.23
N GLY A 148 10.39 1.40 -18.33
CA GLY A 148 10.28 0.02 -18.66
C GLY A 148 8.91 -0.40 -19.08
N CYS A 149 7.93 0.20 -18.50
CA CYS A 149 6.60 -0.22 -18.77
C CYS A 149 5.84 0.75 -19.57
N GLY A 150 6.10 1.96 -19.37
CA GLY A 150 5.24 2.86 -19.99
C GLY A 150 5.67 3.33 -21.25
N GLY A 151 6.76 2.92 -21.61
CA GLY A 151 7.25 3.52 -22.70
C GLY A 151 6.50 3.48 -23.87
N ASP A 152 5.68 2.87 -23.87
CA ASP A 152 5.18 2.73 -24.96
C ASP A 152 4.34 3.69 -25.36
N ARG A 153 4.07 4.47 -24.92
CA ARG A 153 3.29 5.30 -25.24
C ARG A 153 3.59 5.81 -26.32
N VAL A 154 3.94 5.79 -26.95
CA VAL A 154 4.26 6.44 -27.96
C VAL A 154 3.79 6.51 -28.74
#